data_b490f45992b88763a96b2daf899cd5c2
#
_entry.id   b490f45992b88763a96b2daf899cd5c2
#
_cell.length_a   1.000
_cell.length_b   1.000
_cell.length_c   1.000
_cell.angle_alpha   90.00
_cell.angle_beta   90.00
_cell.angle_gamma   90.00
#
_symmetry.space_group_name_H-M   'P 1'
#
loop_
_entity.id
_entity.type
_entity.pdbx_description
1 polymer ?
#
loop_
_entity_poly.entity_id
_entity_poly.type
_entity_poly.pdbx_seq_one_letter_code
_entity_poly.pdbx_strand_id
1 'polypeptide(L)'
;MSLFLTSITSIIPIIAIIVLGYILQVKGWFGDDFGPNLSRLIMNVALPASIFVSVMKYLTLDKLISLSGGLLYTFVAFILGYIVAYIAVMVFKVRPGRRGTMINTFVNANTIFIGLPLNIALFGNQALPYFLVYYITNTVSTWTLGVYLMTSDSKEGASKQAQKFNWKKLFPAPLLGFLVALAFLVLRLPVPSFAESTLTYIGSLTTPLSLVYIGIVLAKAGLKTIRFDKDTIITLVGRFILAPVIMLLVLKFFSPNMVAPEFRTFMIQSATPALAVLPILANQGKGDVEFSTNVVTLSTVLFIVVIPILQTLLG
;
A
#
# COMPACT_ATOMS: atom_id res chain seq x y z
N MET A 1 5.82 -27.95 12.19
CA MET A 1 4.63 -27.34 11.58
C MET A 1 5.11 -26.63 10.33
N SER A 2 4.53 -26.84 9.14
CA SER A 2 5.08 -26.27 7.91
C SER A 2 5.05 -24.74 7.95
N LEU A 3 6.06 -24.07 7.35
CA LEU A 3 6.12 -22.60 7.19
C LEU A 3 4.78 -22.05 6.65
N PHE A 4 4.10 -22.80 5.81
CA PHE A 4 2.78 -22.48 5.28
C PHE A 4 1.71 -22.34 6.39
N LEU A 5 1.63 -23.29 7.32
CA LEU A 5 0.68 -23.22 8.44
C LEU A 5 0.98 -22.03 9.36
N THR A 6 2.26 -21.79 9.64
CA THR A 6 2.67 -20.61 10.43
C THR A 6 2.29 -19.30 9.74
N SER A 7 2.45 -19.22 8.42
CA SER A 7 2.06 -18.05 7.63
C SER A 7 0.55 -17.83 7.66
N ILE A 8 -0.25 -18.89 7.52
CA ILE A 8 -1.71 -18.80 7.60
C ILE A 8 -2.15 -18.33 9.01
N THR A 9 -1.61 -18.93 10.07
CA THR A 9 -1.99 -18.55 11.43
C THR A 9 -1.66 -17.09 11.75
N SER A 10 -0.59 -16.54 11.19
CA SER A 10 -0.25 -15.11 11.34
C SER A 10 -1.23 -14.17 10.63
N ILE A 11 -1.92 -14.65 9.60
CA ILE A 11 -2.86 -13.83 8.80
C ILE A 11 -4.31 -13.97 9.30
N ILE A 12 -4.65 -15.05 10.00
CA ILE A 12 -6.00 -15.25 10.56
C ILE A 12 -6.51 -14.05 11.37
N PRO A 13 -5.74 -13.45 12.30
CA PRO A 13 -6.20 -12.27 13.05
C PRO A 13 -6.51 -11.08 12.13
N ILE A 14 -5.71 -10.88 11.07
CA ILE A 14 -5.92 -9.83 10.08
C ILE A 14 -7.27 -10.05 9.38
N ILE A 15 -7.50 -11.26 8.88
CA ILE A 15 -8.75 -11.64 8.19
C ILE A 15 -9.93 -11.48 9.14
N ALA A 16 -9.82 -11.94 10.38
CA ALA A 16 -10.90 -11.87 11.37
C ALA A 16 -11.34 -10.41 11.62
N ILE A 17 -10.38 -9.47 11.74
CA ILE A 17 -10.71 -8.05 11.94
C ILE A 17 -11.30 -7.43 10.66
N ILE A 18 -10.83 -7.80 9.48
CA ILE A 18 -11.43 -7.38 8.20
C ILE A 18 -12.89 -7.87 8.10
N VAL A 19 -13.12 -9.15 8.40
CA VAL A 19 -14.47 -9.75 8.40
C VAL A 19 -15.38 -9.08 9.43
N LEU A 20 -14.86 -8.75 10.62
CA LEU A 20 -15.58 -7.98 11.61
C LEU A 20 -16.05 -6.63 11.05
N GLY A 21 -15.14 -5.85 10.46
CA GLY A 21 -15.47 -4.57 9.83
C GLY A 21 -16.51 -4.71 8.72
N TYR A 22 -16.40 -5.76 7.89
CA TYR A 22 -17.38 -6.10 6.86
C TYR A 22 -18.77 -6.38 7.44
N ILE A 23 -18.86 -7.26 8.44
CA ILE A 23 -20.12 -7.65 9.08
C ILE A 23 -20.79 -6.45 9.73
N LEU A 24 -20.05 -5.63 10.47
CA LEU A 24 -20.58 -4.44 11.15
C LEU A 24 -21.13 -3.42 10.14
N GLN A 25 -20.45 -3.23 9.01
CA GLN A 25 -20.95 -2.36 7.93
C GLN A 25 -22.23 -2.92 7.30
N VAL A 26 -22.28 -4.22 6.99
CA VAL A 26 -23.47 -4.87 6.40
C VAL A 26 -24.66 -4.84 7.37
N LYS A 27 -24.41 -4.95 8.67
CA LYS A 27 -25.45 -4.82 9.71
C LYS A 27 -25.92 -3.37 9.95
N GLY A 28 -25.34 -2.38 9.25
CA GLY A 28 -25.74 -0.98 9.38
C GLY A 28 -25.25 -0.27 10.65
N TRP A 29 -24.27 -0.83 11.36
CA TRP A 29 -23.70 -0.18 12.56
C TRP A 29 -22.93 1.10 12.19
N PHE A 30 -22.42 1.19 10.99
CA PHE A 30 -21.62 2.31 10.52
C PHE A 30 -22.39 3.11 9.46
N GLY A 31 -22.60 4.39 9.73
CA GLY A 31 -23.17 5.34 8.75
C GLY A 31 -22.18 5.62 7.59
N ASP A 32 -22.66 6.36 6.59
CA ASP A 32 -21.88 6.62 5.38
C ASP A 32 -20.56 7.35 5.62
N ASP A 33 -20.53 8.26 6.57
CA ASP A 33 -19.36 9.06 6.93
C ASP A 33 -18.35 8.34 7.82
N PHE A 34 -18.72 7.21 8.41
CA PHE A 34 -17.84 6.52 9.36
C PHE A 34 -16.53 6.06 8.70
N GLY A 35 -16.59 5.43 7.53
CA GLY A 35 -15.40 5.01 6.79
C GLY A 35 -14.45 6.17 6.46
N PRO A 36 -14.91 7.26 5.82
CA PRO A 36 -14.12 8.46 5.61
C PRO A 36 -13.51 9.05 6.87
N ASN A 37 -14.25 9.16 7.97
CA ASN A 37 -13.76 9.68 9.24
C ASN A 37 -12.71 8.76 9.88
N LEU A 38 -12.93 7.44 9.81
CA LEU A 38 -11.97 6.44 10.28
C LEU A 38 -10.67 6.53 9.49
N SER A 39 -10.73 6.65 8.17
CA SER A 39 -9.58 6.89 7.32
C SER A 39 -8.81 8.16 7.69
N ARG A 40 -9.52 9.27 7.98
CA ARG A 40 -8.90 10.52 8.44
C ARG A 40 -8.18 10.35 9.78
N LEU A 41 -8.78 9.65 10.73
CA LEU A 41 -8.17 9.37 12.05
C LEU A 41 -6.89 8.54 11.88
N ILE A 42 -6.94 7.49 11.07
CA ILE A 42 -5.77 6.66 10.79
C ILE A 42 -4.65 7.50 10.17
N MET A 43 -4.96 8.19 9.07
CA MET A 43 -3.96 8.89 8.26
C MET A 43 -3.32 10.09 8.96
N ASN A 44 -4.11 10.84 9.74
CA ASN A 44 -3.63 12.12 10.27
C ASN A 44 -3.23 12.06 11.74
N VAL A 45 -3.58 10.99 12.46
CA VAL A 45 -3.33 10.88 13.90
C VAL A 45 -2.59 9.57 14.24
N ALA A 46 -3.23 8.42 14.01
CA ALA A 46 -2.70 7.14 14.46
C ALA A 46 -1.39 6.76 13.75
N LEU A 47 -1.37 6.86 12.43
CA LEU A 47 -0.21 6.47 11.63
C LEU A 47 1.02 7.38 11.84
N PRO A 48 0.91 8.73 11.84
CA PRO A 48 2.03 9.57 12.20
C PRO A 48 2.63 9.26 13.58
N ALA A 49 1.78 9.00 14.58
CA ALA A 49 2.21 8.62 15.92
C ALA A 49 2.94 7.26 15.92
N SER A 50 2.39 6.25 15.24
CA SER A 50 3.01 4.93 15.08
C SER A 50 4.38 5.03 14.42
N ILE A 51 4.50 5.82 13.35
CA ILE A 51 5.77 6.04 12.63
C ILE A 51 6.78 6.73 13.53
N PHE A 52 6.37 7.80 14.22
CA PHE A 52 7.26 8.54 15.12
C PHE A 52 7.87 7.61 16.19
N VAL A 53 7.04 6.87 16.91
CA VAL A 53 7.49 5.94 17.96
C VAL A 53 8.42 4.87 17.38
N SER A 54 8.09 4.34 16.20
CA SER A 54 8.88 3.28 15.57
C SER A 54 10.23 3.77 15.09
N VAL A 55 10.29 4.98 14.51
CA VAL A 55 11.57 5.61 14.13
C VAL A 55 12.45 5.81 15.37
N MET A 56 11.90 6.41 16.44
CA MET A 56 12.66 6.65 17.66
C MET A 56 13.17 5.37 18.32
N LYS A 57 12.40 4.27 18.20
CA LYS A 57 12.73 3.00 18.86
C LYS A 57 13.66 2.10 18.04
N TYR A 58 13.51 2.06 16.72
CA TYR A 58 14.15 1.04 15.87
C TYR A 58 15.15 1.59 14.84
N LEU A 59 15.15 2.91 14.60
CA LEU A 59 16.04 3.54 13.64
C LEU A 59 17.26 4.14 14.38
N THR A 60 18.45 3.95 13.78
CA THR A 60 19.69 4.64 14.14
C THR A 60 20.22 5.40 12.94
N LEU A 61 21.16 6.34 13.13
CA LEU A 61 21.75 7.07 12.04
C LEU A 61 22.47 6.15 11.03
N ASP A 62 23.15 5.11 11.51
CA ASP A 62 23.83 4.12 10.65
C ASP A 62 22.80 3.33 9.81
N LYS A 63 21.69 2.90 10.42
CA LYS A 63 20.58 2.27 9.68
C LYS A 63 19.96 3.21 8.67
N LEU A 64 19.81 4.48 8.99
CA LEU A 64 19.26 5.47 8.06
C LEU A 64 20.12 5.57 6.78
N ILE A 65 21.44 5.58 6.93
CA ILE A 65 22.37 5.59 5.79
C ILE A 65 22.22 4.30 4.98
N SER A 66 22.15 3.14 5.66
CA SER A 66 21.99 1.85 4.96
C SER A 66 20.66 1.75 4.20
N LEU A 67 19.60 2.40 4.68
CA LEU A 67 18.28 2.42 4.02
C LEU A 67 18.24 3.25 2.73
N SER A 68 19.24 4.11 2.48
CA SER A 68 19.32 4.89 1.24
C SER A 68 19.41 4.01 0.00
N GLY A 69 20.10 2.86 0.08
CA GLY A 69 20.13 1.84 -0.97
C GLY A 69 18.73 1.27 -1.25
N GLY A 70 17.96 1.02 -0.22
CA GLY A 70 16.56 0.54 -0.36
C GLY A 70 15.68 1.48 -1.16
N LEU A 71 15.84 2.80 -1.00
CA LEU A 71 15.14 3.79 -1.83
C LEU A 71 15.51 3.66 -3.31
N LEU A 72 16.79 3.49 -3.63
CA LEU A 72 17.24 3.30 -5.01
C LEU A 72 16.61 2.03 -5.61
N TYR A 73 16.66 0.90 -4.89
CA TYR A 73 16.15 -0.38 -5.39
C TYR A 73 14.63 -0.32 -5.61
N THR A 74 13.89 0.23 -4.66
CA THR A 74 12.44 0.39 -4.82
C THR A 74 12.13 1.33 -5.99
N PHE A 75 12.87 2.42 -6.15
CA PHE A 75 12.67 3.35 -7.26
C PHE A 75 12.93 2.70 -8.63
N VAL A 76 14.02 1.93 -8.77
CA VAL A 76 14.32 1.17 -9.97
C VAL A 76 13.22 0.15 -10.27
N ALA A 77 12.74 -0.59 -9.24
CA ALA A 77 11.66 -1.55 -9.42
C ALA A 77 10.35 -0.88 -9.88
N PHE A 78 10.03 0.31 -9.38
CA PHE A 78 8.86 1.07 -9.80
C PHE A 78 8.97 1.57 -11.24
N ILE A 79 10.14 2.08 -11.66
CA ILE A 79 10.38 2.48 -13.06
C ILE A 79 10.19 1.28 -13.99
N LEU A 80 10.82 0.14 -13.68
CA LEU A 80 10.64 -1.08 -14.47
C LEU A 80 9.18 -1.54 -14.47
N GLY A 81 8.49 -1.43 -13.33
CA GLY A 81 7.06 -1.70 -13.21
C GLY A 81 6.22 -0.84 -14.16
N TYR A 82 6.49 0.46 -14.25
CA TYR A 82 5.81 1.36 -15.20
C TYR A 82 6.08 0.96 -16.65
N ILE A 83 7.31 0.63 -17.00
CA ILE A 83 7.68 0.20 -18.35
C ILE A 83 6.92 -1.08 -18.72
N VAL A 84 6.96 -2.09 -17.86
CA VAL A 84 6.27 -3.37 -18.10
C VAL A 84 4.75 -3.18 -18.17
N ALA A 85 4.18 -2.38 -17.27
CA ALA A 85 2.75 -2.07 -17.28
C ALA A 85 2.31 -1.34 -18.56
N TYR A 86 3.11 -0.37 -19.01
CA TYR A 86 2.85 0.34 -20.25
C TYR A 86 2.91 -0.59 -21.46
N ILE A 87 3.92 -1.45 -21.55
CA ILE A 87 4.02 -2.48 -22.59
C ILE A 87 2.81 -3.40 -22.55
N ALA A 88 2.40 -3.85 -21.37
CA ALA A 88 1.23 -4.71 -21.20
C ALA A 88 -0.06 -4.02 -21.72
N VAL A 89 -0.27 -2.74 -21.39
CA VAL A 89 -1.40 -1.96 -21.90
C VAL A 89 -1.44 -1.94 -23.44
N MET A 90 -0.28 -1.78 -24.07
CA MET A 90 -0.18 -1.72 -25.55
C MET A 90 -0.38 -3.11 -26.18
N VAL A 91 0.32 -4.13 -25.68
CA VAL A 91 0.27 -5.51 -26.21
C VAL A 91 -1.14 -6.09 -26.09
N PHE A 92 -1.75 -5.93 -24.93
CA PHE A 92 -3.09 -6.47 -24.67
C PHE A 92 -4.22 -5.55 -25.14
N LYS A 93 -3.90 -4.38 -25.72
CA LYS A 93 -4.87 -3.41 -26.24
C LYS A 93 -5.96 -3.08 -25.20
N VAL A 94 -5.52 -2.67 -24.02
CA VAL A 94 -6.41 -2.32 -22.90
C VAL A 94 -7.31 -1.13 -23.29
N ARG A 95 -8.58 -1.20 -22.92
CA ARG A 95 -9.58 -0.20 -23.27
C ARG A 95 -9.22 1.18 -22.68
N PRO A 96 -9.48 2.28 -23.41
CA PRO A 96 -9.38 3.63 -22.85
C PRO A 96 -10.25 3.76 -21.60
N GLY A 97 -9.78 4.56 -20.64
CA GLY A 97 -10.39 4.72 -19.32
C GLY A 97 -10.03 3.64 -18.31
N ARG A 98 -9.32 2.56 -18.71
CA ARG A 98 -8.83 1.48 -17.85
C ARG A 98 -7.31 1.42 -17.77
N ARG A 99 -6.61 2.05 -18.72
CA ARG A 99 -5.15 2.01 -18.85
C ARG A 99 -4.46 2.59 -17.63
N GLY A 100 -4.88 3.77 -17.21
CA GLY A 100 -4.34 4.43 -16.01
C GLY A 100 -4.53 3.60 -14.75
N THR A 101 -5.72 3.00 -14.56
CA THR A 101 -5.99 2.09 -13.44
C THR A 101 -5.09 0.86 -13.49
N MET A 102 -4.95 0.23 -14.65
CA MET A 102 -4.09 -0.95 -14.82
C MET A 102 -2.64 -0.62 -14.50
N ILE A 103 -2.06 0.42 -15.11
CA ILE A 103 -0.67 0.82 -14.88
C ILE A 103 -0.44 1.15 -13.41
N ASN A 104 -1.35 1.91 -12.81
CA ASN A 104 -1.25 2.28 -11.39
C ASN A 104 -1.31 1.04 -10.49
N THR A 105 -2.20 0.08 -10.77
CA THR A 105 -2.30 -1.16 -10.01
C THR A 105 -1.05 -2.03 -10.14
N PHE A 106 -0.40 -2.08 -11.29
CA PHE A 106 0.86 -2.82 -11.45
C PHE A 106 1.94 -2.30 -10.51
N VAL A 107 2.08 -0.98 -10.39
CA VAL A 107 3.20 -0.34 -9.72
C VAL A 107 2.89 -0.01 -8.27
N ASN A 108 1.78 0.68 -8.02
CA ASN A 108 1.46 1.24 -6.72
C ASN A 108 0.56 0.32 -5.88
N ALA A 109 0.82 0.27 -4.59
CA ALA A 109 0.21 -0.64 -3.65
C ALA A 109 -0.54 0.09 -2.53
N ASN A 110 -1.54 -0.56 -1.95
CA ASN A 110 -2.21 -0.10 -0.74
C ASN A 110 -1.34 -0.33 0.50
N THR A 111 -0.24 0.41 0.56
CA THR A 111 0.78 0.25 1.60
C THR A 111 0.26 0.60 2.99
N ILE A 112 -0.65 1.59 3.13
CA ILE A 112 -1.08 2.09 4.43
C ILE A 112 -2.13 1.18 5.06
N PHE A 113 -3.25 0.98 4.37
CA PHE A 113 -4.38 0.28 4.98
C PHE A 113 -4.22 -1.24 5.02
N ILE A 114 -3.42 -1.81 4.11
CA ILE A 114 -3.17 -3.25 4.03
C ILE A 114 -1.70 -3.56 4.30
N GLY A 115 -0.79 -2.90 3.59
CA GLY A 115 0.63 -3.21 3.64
C GLY A 115 1.24 -3.01 5.03
N LEU A 116 0.93 -1.92 5.72
CA LEU A 116 1.46 -1.64 7.05
C LEU A 116 0.96 -2.62 8.13
N PRO A 117 -0.37 -2.82 8.30
CA PRO A 117 -0.87 -3.82 9.24
C PRO A 117 -0.29 -5.21 9.00
N LEU A 118 -0.21 -5.61 7.74
CA LEU A 118 0.38 -6.87 7.33
C LEU A 118 1.86 -6.95 7.70
N ASN A 119 2.64 -5.89 7.41
CA ASN A 119 4.06 -5.84 7.73
C ASN A 119 4.33 -5.96 9.24
N ILE A 120 3.52 -5.26 10.05
CA ILE A 120 3.62 -5.33 11.51
C ILE A 120 3.25 -6.73 12.02
N ALA A 121 2.20 -7.33 11.50
CA ALA A 121 1.77 -8.66 11.90
C ALA A 121 2.78 -9.76 11.54
N LEU A 122 3.45 -9.64 10.39
CA LEU A 122 4.42 -10.64 9.91
C LEU A 122 5.82 -10.44 10.50
N PHE A 123 6.26 -9.21 10.67
CA PHE A 123 7.66 -8.89 10.96
C PHE A 123 7.85 -8.01 12.21
N GLY A 124 6.76 -7.59 12.84
CA GLY A 124 6.78 -6.70 13.99
C GLY A 124 7.12 -5.24 13.64
N ASN A 125 7.05 -4.37 14.65
CA ASN A 125 7.34 -2.94 14.51
C ASN A 125 8.80 -2.64 14.13
N GLN A 126 9.71 -3.56 14.37
CA GLN A 126 11.12 -3.45 13.98
C GLN A 126 11.33 -3.38 12.46
N ALA A 127 10.37 -3.85 11.66
CA ALA A 127 10.41 -3.78 10.21
C ALA A 127 9.85 -2.46 9.64
N LEU A 128 9.33 -1.56 10.49
CA LEU A 128 8.76 -0.29 10.06
C LEU A 128 9.74 0.65 9.33
N PRO A 129 11.03 0.75 9.69
CA PRO A 129 11.97 1.53 8.90
C PRO A 129 12.05 1.10 7.44
N TYR A 130 12.09 -0.22 7.18
CA TYR A 130 12.10 -0.78 5.81
C TYR A 130 10.76 -0.53 5.09
N PHE A 131 9.64 -0.69 5.80
CA PHE A 131 8.33 -0.34 5.28
C PHE A 131 8.27 1.13 4.82
N LEU A 132 8.84 2.07 5.59
CA LEU A 132 8.85 3.49 5.25
C LEU A 132 9.60 3.78 3.96
N VAL A 133 10.68 3.07 3.68
CA VAL A 133 11.42 3.18 2.40
C VAL A 133 10.50 2.88 1.22
N TYR A 134 9.82 1.74 1.26
CA TYR A 134 8.85 1.37 0.22
C TYR A 134 7.69 2.37 0.14
N TYR A 135 7.16 2.78 1.30
CA TYR A 135 6.07 3.73 1.41
C TYR A 135 6.39 5.10 0.78
N ILE A 136 7.59 5.63 0.99
CA ILE A 136 8.03 6.90 0.38
C ILE A 136 8.01 6.77 -1.14
N THR A 137 8.64 5.73 -1.69
CA THR A 137 8.65 5.48 -3.13
C THR A 137 7.24 5.33 -3.69
N ASN A 138 6.40 4.54 -3.03
CA ASN A 138 5.01 4.32 -3.41
C ASN A 138 4.19 5.63 -3.38
N THR A 139 4.40 6.47 -2.36
CA THR A 139 3.68 7.75 -2.21
C THR A 139 4.09 8.73 -3.32
N VAL A 140 5.38 8.91 -3.55
CA VAL A 140 5.89 9.77 -4.63
C VAL A 140 5.35 9.26 -5.98
N SER A 141 5.48 7.98 -6.26
CA SER A 141 5.00 7.35 -7.49
C SER A 141 3.49 7.53 -7.69
N THR A 142 2.69 7.26 -6.66
CA THR A 142 1.22 7.37 -6.71
C THR A 142 0.77 8.79 -7.04
N TRP A 143 1.29 9.78 -6.31
CA TRP A 143 0.81 11.16 -6.41
C TRP A 143 1.46 11.98 -7.53
N THR A 144 2.44 11.43 -8.23
CA THR A 144 3.03 12.01 -9.44
C THR A 144 2.53 11.27 -10.68
N LEU A 145 3.25 10.24 -11.13
CA LEU A 145 2.95 9.49 -12.34
C LEU A 145 1.61 8.75 -12.24
N GLY A 146 1.30 8.15 -11.10
CA GLY A 146 0.07 7.40 -10.90
C GLY A 146 -1.17 8.25 -11.12
N VAL A 147 -1.26 9.40 -10.45
CA VAL A 147 -2.39 10.36 -10.62
C VAL A 147 -2.41 10.91 -12.03
N TYR A 148 -1.26 11.30 -12.59
CA TYR A 148 -1.18 11.83 -13.95
C TYR A 148 -1.74 10.83 -14.97
N LEU A 149 -1.31 9.57 -14.94
CA LEU A 149 -1.77 8.54 -15.87
C LEU A 149 -3.26 8.24 -15.71
N MET A 150 -3.78 8.24 -14.46
CA MET A 150 -5.20 8.03 -14.21
C MET A 150 -6.08 9.18 -14.71
N THR A 151 -5.63 10.42 -14.48
CA THR A 151 -6.42 11.60 -14.86
C THR A 151 -6.32 11.93 -16.35
N SER A 152 -5.30 11.39 -17.04
CA SER A 152 -5.14 11.54 -18.50
C SER A 152 -5.85 10.44 -19.30
N ASP A 153 -6.34 9.38 -18.65
CA ASP A 153 -6.98 8.22 -19.28
C ASP A 153 -8.50 8.30 -19.19
N SER A 154 -9.13 9.07 -20.09
CA SER A 154 -10.58 9.20 -20.16
C SER A 154 -11.20 8.16 -21.10
N LYS A 155 -12.45 7.73 -20.84
CA LYS A 155 -13.26 6.91 -21.76
C LYS A 155 -13.54 7.61 -23.10
N GLU A 156 -13.60 8.93 -23.11
CA GLU A 156 -13.91 9.77 -24.28
C GLU A 156 -12.67 10.19 -25.09
N GLY A 157 -11.48 9.70 -24.71
CA GLY A 157 -10.19 10.14 -25.26
C GLY A 157 -9.50 11.17 -24.36
N ALA A 158 -8.21 11.43 -24.61
CA ALA A 158 -7.36 12.23 -23.74
C ALA A 158 -7.98 13.58 -23.37
N SER A 159 -8.49 13.69 -22.17
CA SER A 159 -8.93 14.97 -21.61
C SER A 159 -7.69 15.84 -21.39
N LYS A 160 -7.61 16.98 -22.06
CA LYS A 160 -6.53 17.97 -21.90
C LYS A 160 -6.51 18.67 -20.53
N GLN A 161 -7.39 18.31 -19.62
CA GLN A 161 -7.37 18.81 -18.25
C GLN A 161 -6.39 18.02 -17.38
N ALA A 162 -5.08 18.20 -17.62
CA ALA A 162 -4.09 17.81 -16.64
C ALA A 162 -4.41 18.54 -15.33
N GLN A 163 -4.82 17.79 -14.31
CA GLN A 163 -5.00 18.39 -12.96
C GLN A 163 -3.68 19.05 -12.55
N LYS A 164 -3.77 20.30 -12.09
CA LYS A 164 -2.59 20.99 -11.53
C LYS A 164 -1.95 20.10 -10.47
N PHE A 165 -0.66 19.90 -10.61
CA PHE A 165 0.12 19.08 -9.67
C PHE A 165 -0.01 19.65 -8.25
N ASN A 166 -0.47 18.85 -7.32
CA ASN A 166 -0.69 19.28 -5.93
C ASN A 166 0.44 18.79 -5.03
N TRP A 167 1.44 19.63 -4.83
CA TRP A 167 2.60 19.37 -3.97
C TRP A 167 2.22 18.94 -2.54
N LYS A 168 1.09 19.42 -2.00
CA LYS A 168 0.62 19.03 -0.66
C LYS A 168 0.33 17.54 -0.55
N LYS A 169 -0.03 16.89 -1.64
CA LYS A 169 -0.28 15.44 -1.65
C LYS A 169 1.00 14.61 -1.55
N LEU A 170 2.18 15.19 -1.83
CA LEU A 170 3.46 14.51 -1.63
C LEU A 170 3.92 14.50 -0.17
N PHE A 171 3.34 15.36 0.68
CA PHE A 171 3.66 15.46 2.10
C PHE A 171 2.45 15.08 2.95
N PRO A 172 1.97 13.83 2.88
CA PRO A 172 0.88 13.38 3.74
C PRO A 172 1.34 13.31 5.19
N ALA A 173 0.40 13.38 6.14
CA ALA A 173 0.71 13.40 7.57
C ALA A 173 1.63 12.26 8.05
N PRO A 174 1.55 11.03 7.53
CA PRO A 174 2.50 9.97 7.87
C PRO A 174 3.95 10.31 7.52
N LEU A 175 4.18 10.92 6.35
CA LEU A 175 5.51 11.37 5.94
C LEU A 175 6.00 12.52 6.83
N LEU A 176 5.11 13.46 7.20
CA LEU A 176 5.46 14.52 8.15
C LEU A 176 5.83 13.95 9.52
N GLY A 177 5.09 12.94 10.01
CA GLY A 177 5.43 12.21 11.25
C GLY A 177 6.82 11.58 11.17
N PHE A 178 7.18 10.99 10.04
CA PHE A 178 8.53 10.46 9.80
C PHE A 178 9.59 11.56 9.81
N LEU A 179 9.37 12.67 9.11
CA LEU A 179 10.34 13.77 9.06
C LEU A 179 10.56 14.42 10.43
N VAL A 180 9.49 14.56 11.23
CA VAL A 180 9.60 15.05 12.62
C VAL A 180 10.41 14.06 13.47
N ALA A 181 10.11 12.76 13.38
CA ALA A 181 10.86 11.73 14.10
C ALA A 181 12.34 11.72 13.68
N LEU A 182 12.62 11.90 12.39
CA LEU A 182 13.97 11.98 11.86
C LEU A 182 14.73 13.20 12.41
N ALA A 183 14.06 14.36 12.51
CA ALA A 183 14.63 15.53 13.13
C ALA A 183 15.00 15.29 14.61
N PHE A 184 14.10 14.64 15.37
CA PHE A 184 14.39 14.24 16.76
C PHE A 184 15.59 13.29 16.84
N LEU A 185 15.67 12.29 15.97
CA LEU A 185 16.76 11.33 15.90
C LEU A 185 18.10 12.02 15.61
N VAL A 186 18.15 12.85 14.56
CA VAL A 186 19.39 13.54 14.11
C VAL A 186 19.87 14.55 15.14
N LEU A 187 18.95 15.31 15.71
CA LEU A 187 19.24 16.32 16.75
C LEU A 187 19.40 15.71 18.16
N ARG A 188 19.21 14.39 18.27
CA ARG A 188 19.27 13.65 19.56
C ARG A 188 18.36 14.25 20.62
N LEU A 189 17.17 14.72 20.24
CA LEU A 189 16.20 15.31 21.15
C LEU A 189 15.58 14.23 22.03
N PRO A 190 15.50 14.45 23.35
CA PRO A 190 14.84 13.49 24.24
C PRO A 190 13.32 13.56 24.05
N VAL A 191 12.67 12.40 24.08
CA VAL A 191 11.20 12.31 24.09
C VAL A 191 10.77 12.03 25.54
N PRO A 192 9.98 12.91 26.17
CA PRO A 192 9.47 12.66 27.52
C PRO A 192 8.64 11.39 27.58
N SER A 193 8.75 10.61 28.66
CA SER A 193 8.09 9.30 28.79
C SER A 193 6.57 9.36 28.65
N PHE A 194 5.92 10.42 29.13
CA PHE A 194 4.48 10.59 28.94
C PHE A 194 4.11 10.79 27.48
N ALA A 195 4.92 11.54 26.73
CA ALA A 195 4.69 11.77 25.30
C ALA A 195 4.90 10.47 24.49
N GLU A 196 5.98 9.72 24.79
CA GLU A 196 6.23 8.41 24.17
C GLU A 196 5.07 7.43 24.44
N SER A 197 4.59 7.34 25.68
CA SER A 197 3.46 6.49 26.06
C SER A 197 2.19 6.91 25.33
N THR A 198 1.88 8.21 25.28
CA THR A 198 0.71 8.74 24.59
C THR A 198 0.75 8.42 23.09
N LEU A 199 1.89 8.68 22.44
CA LEU A 199 2.07 8.38 21.02
C LEU A 199 2.02 6.87 20.74
N THR A 200 2.49 6.04 21.67
CA THR A 200 2.42 4.58 21.58
C THR A 200 0.95 4.10 21.61
N TYR A 201 0.13 4.60 22.54
CA TYR A 201 -1.29 4.26 22.59
C TYR A 201 -2.03 4.68 21.32
N ILE A 202 -1.82 5.92 20.87
CA ILE A 202 -2.42 6.44 19.63
C ILE A 202 -1.94 5.62 18.42
N GLY A 203 -0.65 5.38 18.33
CA GLY A 203 -0.04 4.63 17.23
C GLY A 203 -0.53 3.19 17.14
N SER A 204 -0.83 2.54 18.28
CA SER A 204 -1.34 1.17 18.32
C SER A 204 -2.72 1.01 17.67
N LEU A 205 -3.49 2.09 17.54
CA LEU A 205 -4.78 2.11 16.83
C LEU A 205 -4.63 1.89 15.32
N THR A 206 -3.46 2.16 14.74
CA THR A 206 -3.24 2.11 13.29
C THR A 206 -3.64 0.77 12.69
N THR A 207 -3.13 -0.34 13.21
CA THR A 207 -3.38 -1.67 12.65
C THR A 207 -4.84 -2.09 12.78
N PRO A 208 -5.47 -2.13 13.96
CA PRO A 208 -6.85 -2.61 14.06
C PRO A 208 -7.84 -1.73 13.31
N LEU A 209 -7.70 -0.41 13.38
CA LEU A 209 -8.60 0.49 12.66
C LEU A 209 -8.44 0.40 11.14
N SER A 210 -7.22 0.20 10.63
CA SER A 210 -6.98 -0.01 9.20
C SER A 210 -7.66 -1.27 8.69
N LEU A 211 -7.60 -2.36 9.46
CA LEU A 211 -8.24 -3.63 9.08
C LEU A 211 -9.77 -3.53 9.10
N VAL A 212 -10.35 -2.87 10.10
CA VAL A 212 -11.80 -2.56 10.13
C VAL A 212 -12.19 -1.71 8.92
N TYR A 213 -11.40 -0.69 8.59
CA TYR A 213 -11.62 0.16 7.42
C TYR A 213 -11.66 -0.63 6.11
N ILE A 214 -10.75 -1.60 5.93
CA ILE A 214 -10.77 -2.49 4.77
C ILE A 214 -12.07 -3.27 4.69
N GLY A 215 -12.54 -3.82 5.80
CA GLY A 215 -13.82 -4.52 5.88
C GLY A 215 -14.99 -3.65 5.44
N ILE A 216 -15.02 -2.38 5.88
CA ILE A 216 -16.02 -1.39 5.48
C ILE A 216 -15.96 -1.12 3.97
N VAL A 217 -14.75 -0.94 3.42
CA VAL A 217 -14.56 -0.69 1.98
C VAL A 217 -15.07 -1.88 1.15
N LEU A 218 -14.74 -3.10 1.54
CA LEU A 218 -15.22 -4.33 0.88
C LEU A 218 -16.75 -4.46 0.94
N ALA A 219 -17.37 -4.14 2.07
CA ALA A 219 -18.83 -4.19 2.22
C ALA A 219 -19.53 -3.15 1.32
N LYS A 220 -18.99 -1.93 1.26
CA LYS A 220 -19.52 -0.86 0.38
C LYS A 220 -19.32 -1.14 -1.11
N ALA A 221 -18.20 -1.76 -1.47
CA ALA A 221 -17.92 -2.13 -2.87
C ALA A 221 -18.89 -3.20 -3.40
N GLY A 222 -19.36 -4.11 -2.54
CA GLY A 222 -20.27 -5.19 -2.89
C GLY A 222 -19.60 -6.34 -3.63
N LEU A 223 -19.50 -7.51 -3.01
CA LEU A 223 -18.86 -8.69 -3.59
C LEU A 223 -19.62 -9.27 -4.80
N LYS A 224 -20.90 -8.93 -4.97
CA LYS A 224 -21.76 -9.41 -6.08
C LYS A 224 -21.43 -8.77 -7.43
N THR A 225 -20.68 -7.67 -7.46
CA THR A 225 -20.30 -6.93 -8.69
C THR A 225 -18.98 -7.39 -9.27
N ILE A 226 -18.35 -8.41 -8.70
CA ILE A 226 -17.06 -8.95 -9.15
C ILE A 226 -17.16 -9.49 -10.58
N ARG A 227 -16.27 -9.01 -11.44
CA ARG A 227 -16.16 -9.44 -12.84
C ARG A 227 -14.74 -9.84 -13.18
N PHE A 228 -14.60 -10.97 -13.87
CA PHE A 228 -13.33 -11.47 -14.38
C PHE A 228 -13.26 -11.26 -15.88
N ASP A 229 -13.09 -10.00 -16.32
CA ASP A 229 -12.80 -9.74 -17.73
C ASP A 229 -11.28 -9.78 -18.00
N LYS A 230 -10.91 -9.75 -19.30
CA LYS A 230 -9.52 -9.81 -19.73
C LYS A 230 -8.66 -8.73 -19.06
N ASP A 231 -9.13 -7.47 -19.02
CA ASP A 231 -8.36 -6.35 -18.49
C ASP A 231 -8.14 -6.52 -16.96
N THR A 232 -9.15 -7.04 -16.26
CA THR A 232 -9.08 -7.36 -14.82
C THR A 232 -8.04 -8.45 -14.54
N ILE A 233 -8.08 -9.56 -15.32
CA ILE A 233 -7.14 -10.68 -15.13
C ILE A 233 -5.69 -10.20 -15.36
N ILE A 234 -5.44 -9.48 -16.45
CA ILE A 234 -4.10 -8.96 -16.75
C ILE A 234 -3.62 -8.02 -15.64
N THR A 235 -4.52 -7.17 -15.14
CA THR A 235 -4.20 -6.24 -14.05
C THR A 235 -3.80 -6.99 -12.76
N LEU A 236 -4.53 -8.05 -12.40
CA LEU A 236 -4.23 -8.86 -11.21
C LEU A 236 -2.95 -9.68 -11.37
N VAL A 237 -2.70 -10.24 -12.55
CA VAL A 237 -1.42 -10.89 -12.87
C VAL A 237 -0.27 -9.91 -12.75
N GLY A 238 -0.44 -8.70 -13.26
CA GLY A 238 0.54 -7.62 -13.09
C GLY A 238 0.84 -7.33 -11.63
N ARG A 239 -0.19 -7.20 -10.82
CA ARG A 239 -0.06 -6.86 -9.39
C ARG A 239 0.57 -7.98 -8.57
N PHE A 240 0.12 -9.21 -8.74
CA PHE A 240 0.48 -10.30 -7.82
C PHE A 240 1.61 -11.20 -8.32
N ILE A 241 1.96 -11.10 -9.60
CA ILE A 241 3.04 -11.89 -10.19
C ILE A 241 4.14 -10.97 -10.71
N LEU A 242 3.84 -10.07 -11.65
CA LEU A 242 4.89 -9.28 -12.31
C LEU A 242 5.55 -8.27 -11.35
N ALA A 243 4.78 -7.57 -10.53
CA ALA A 243 5.34 -6.60 -9.59
C ALA A 243 6.28 -7.27 -8.55
N PRO A 244 5.91 -8.38 -7.87
CA PRO A 244 6.84 -9.11 -7.00
C PRO A 244 8.05 -9.68 -7.75
N VAL A 245 7.87 -10.19 -8.97
CA VAL A 245 8.99 -10.72 -9.78
C VAL A 245 9.96 -9.60 -10.15
N ILE A 246 9.48 -8.43 -10.58
CA ILE A 246 10.33 -7.26 -10.85
C ILE A 246 11.10 -6.87 -9.58
N MET A 247 10.42 -6.77 -8.45
CA MET A 247 11.06 -6.45 -7.16
C MET A 247 12.13 -7.48 -6.82
N LEU A 248 11.82 -8.78 -6.92
CA LEU A 248 12.77 -9.86 -6.66
C LEU A 248 14.01 -9.77 -7.54
N LEU A 249 13.84 -9.54 -8.85
CA LEU A 249 14.95 -9.42 -9.79
C LEU A 249 15.84 -8.21 -9.47
N VAL A 250 15.23 -7.06 -9.18
CA VAL A 250 15.97 -5.86 -8.80
C VAL A 250 16.76 -6.09 -7.51
N LEU A 251 16.13 -6.67 -6.49
CA LEU A 251 16.82 -6.91 -5.21
C LEU A 251 17.93 -7.94 -5.36
N LYS A 252 17.73 -9.02 -6.11
CA LYS A 252 18.78 -10.02 -6.35
C LYS A 252 19.96 -9.45 -7.17
N PHE A 253 19.68 -8.55 -8.10
CA PHE A 253 20.72 -7.97 -8.95
C PHE A 253 21.53 -6.89 -8.23
N PHE A 254 20.86 -5.96 -7.53
CA PHE A 254 21.53 -4.80 -6.91
C PHE A 254 21.93 -5.04 -5.45
N SER A 255 21.29 -5.95 -4.73
CA SER A 255 21.56 -6.20 -3.32
C SER A 255 21.37 -7.67 -2.93
N PRO A 256 22.19 -8.59 -3.49
CA PRO A 256 22.04 -10.03 -3.26
C PRO A 256 22.17 -10.42 -1.77
N ASN A 257 22.86 -9.61 -0.97
CA ASN A 257 23.08 -9.82 0.47
C ASN A 257 22.19 -8.94 1.35
N MET A 258 21.05 -8.46 0.84
CA MET A 258 20.11 -7.66 1.62
C MET A 258 19.66 -8.40 2.88
N VAL A 259 19.58 -7.70 4.00
CA VAL A 259 19.13 -8.31 5.27
C VAL A 259 17.69 -8.79 5.16
N ALA A 260 17.43 -9.98 5.73
CA ALA A 260 16.15 -10.67 5.56
C ALA A 260 14.90 -9.84 5.90
N PRO A 261 14.85 -9.01 6.98
CA PRO A 261 13.68 -8.19 7.27
C PRO A 261 13.38 -7.14 6.19
N GLU A 262 14.41 -6.53 5.60
CA GLU A 262 14.28 -5.56 4.53
C GLU A 262 13.79 -6.22 3.24
N PHE A 263 14.45 -7.31 2.83
CA PHE A 263 14.07 -8.09 1.67
C PHE A 263 12.61 -8.57 1.75
N ARG A 264 12.24 -9.20 2.87
CA ARG A 264 10.88 -9.70 3.08
C ARG A 264 9.85 -8.58 3.08
N THR A 265 10.17 -7.43 3.70
CA THR A 265 9.30 -6.25 3.68
C THR A 265 9.03 -5.78 2.25
N PHE A 266 10.07 -5.60 1.43
CA PHE A 266 9.90 -5.14 0.05
C PHE A 266 9.13 -6.14 -0.81
N MET A 267 9.39 -7.43 -0.64
CA MET A 267 8.66 -8.48 -1.34
C MET A 267 7.17 -8.47 -0.98
N ILE A 268 6.82 -8.42 0.31
CA ILE A 268 5.42 -8.38 0.77
C ILE A 268 4.74 -7.09 0.30
N GLN A 269 5.40 -5.93 0.41
CA GLN A 269 4.83 -4.66 -0.04
C GLN A 269 4.59 -4.64 -1.56
N SER A 270 5.46 -5.28 -2.35
CA SER A 270 5.29 -5.41 -3.80
C SER A 270 4.09 -6.26 -4.20
N ALA A 271 3.57 -7.11 -3.33
CA ALA A 271 2.40 -7.96 -3.54
C ALA A 271 1.16 -7.50 -2.74
N THR A 272 1.17 -6.33 -2.10
CA THR A 272 -0.03 -5.80 -1.46
C THR A 272 -1.06 -5.35 -2.52
N PRO A 273 -2.37 -5.36 -2.21
CA PRO A 273 -3.44 -5.05 -3.16
C PRO A 273 -3.35 -3.65 -3.78
N ALA A 274 -4.23 -3.41 -4.74
CA ALA A 274 -4.42 -2.12 -5.39
C ALA A 274 -4.80 -1.02 -4.39
N LEU A 275 -4.45 0.21 -4.70
CA LEU A 275 -4.80 1.40 -3.91
C LEU A 275 -6.32 1.58 -3.79
N ALA A 276 -6.84 1.72 -2.57
CA ALA A 276 -8.26 1.97 -2.32
C ALA A 276 -8.77 3.29 -2.94
N VAL A 277 -7.88 4.21 -3.29
CA VAL A 277 -8.21 5.52 -3.88
C VAL A 277 -8.44 5.44 -5.41
N LEU A 278 -8.15 4.33 -6.08
CA LEU A 278 -8.23 4.22 -7.53
C LEU A 278 -9.61 4.56 -8.11
N PRO A 279 -10.75 4.14 -7.52
CA PRO A 279 -12.07 4.51 -8.06
C PRO A 279 -12.31 6.03 -8.03
N ILE A 280 -11.80 6.72 -7.00
CA ILE A 280 -11.90 8.17 -6.89
C ILE A 280 -11.06 8.86 -7.98
N LEU A 281 -9.84 8.37 -8.20
CA LEU A 281 -8.95 8.91 -9.24
C LEU A 281 -9.51 8.64 -10.64
N ALA A 282 -10.08 7.45 -10.88
CA ALA A 282 -10.75 7.12 -12.14
C ALA A 282 -11.94 8.04 -12.39
N ASN A 283 -12.77 8.33 -11.37
CA ASN A 283 -13.89 9.27 -11.49
C ASN A 283 -13.40 10.68 -11.85
N GLN A 284 -12.34 11.17 -11.20
CA GLN A 284 -11.73 12.47 -11.47
C GLN A 284 -11.19 12.57 -12.90
N GLY A 285 -10.63 11.47 -13.44
CA GLY A 285 -10.12 11.38 -14.80
C GLY A 285 -11.18 11.02 -15.84
N LYS A 286 -12.46 10.88 -15.48
CA LYS A 286 -13.53 10.36 -16.35
C LYS A 286 -13.21 8.97 -16.94
N GLY A 287 -12.45 8.17 -16.20
CA GLY A 287 -12.09 6.80 -16.51
C GLY A 287 -13.19 5.79 -16.16
N ASP A 288 -12.83 4.50 -16.13
CA ASP A 288 -13.73 3.41 -15.79
C ASP A 288 -13.76 3.15 -14.28
N VAL A 289 -14.70 3.82 -13.58
CA VAL A 289 -14.86 3.69 -12.11
C VAL A 289 -15.26 2.26 -11.71
N GLU A 290 -16.12 1.61 -12.53
CA GLU A 290 -16.58 0.23 -12.25
C GLU A 290 -15.39 -0.74 -12.31
N PHE A 291 -14.56 -0.64 -13.35
CA PHE A 291 -13.34 -1.42 -13.48
C PHE A 291 -12.37 -1.17 -12.32
N SER A 292 -12.15 0.10 -11.96
CA SER A 292 -11.26 0.46 -10.85
C SER A 292 -11.74 -0.09 -9.51
N THR A 293 -13.06 -0.04 -9.26
CA THR A 293 -13.68 -0.62 -8.06
C THR A 293 -13.53 -2.14 -8.05
N ASN A 294 -13.78 -2.79 -9.19
CA ASN A 294 -13.62 -4.24 -9.34
C ASN A 294 -12.19 -4.69 -9.06
N VAL A 295 -11.19 -3.99 -9.61
CA VAL A 295 -9.76 -4.28 -9.38
C VAL A 295 -9.38 -4.13 -7.89
N VAL A 296 -9.82 -3.05 -7.24
CA VAL A 296 -9.57 -2.84 -5.80
C VAL A 296 -10.19 -3.96 -4.98
N THR A 297 -11.45 -4.30 -5.23
CA THR A 297 -12.18 -5.35 -4.51
C THR A 297 -11.52 -6.71 -4.70
N LEU A 298 -11.29 -7.11 -5.95
CA LEU A 298 -10.68 -8.41 -6.26
C LEU A 298 -9.27 -8.53 -5.70
N SER A 299 -8.43 -7.51 -5.89
CA SER A 299 -7.08 -7.55 -5.35
C SER A 299 -7.09 -7.63 -3.82
N THR A 300 -8.02 -6.94 -3.16
CA THR A 300 -8.17 -6.99 -1.70
C THR A 300 -8.68 -8.35 -1.20
N VAL A 301 -9.49 -9.05 -1.97
CA VAL A 301 -9.90 -10.43 -1.63
C VAL A 301 -8.77 -11.43 -1.90
N LEU A 302 -8.13 -11.33 -3.06
CA LEU A 302 -7.09 -12.27 -3.48
C LEU A 302 -5.82 -12.20 -2.62
N PHE A 303 -5.51 -11.05 -2.01
CA PHE A 303 -4.31 -10.94 -1.17
C PHE A 303 -4.32 -11.93 0.00
N ILE A 304 -5.50 -12.33 0.47
CA ILE A 304 -5.68 -13.32 1.54
C ILE A 304 -5.01 -14.65 1.19
N VAL A 305 -5.01 -14.99 -0.09
CA VAL A 305 -4.39 -16.23 -0.61
C VAL A 305 -2.96 -15.97 -1.09
N VAL A 306 -2.74 -14.84 -1.76
CA VAL A 306 -1.44 -14.53 -2.37
C VAL A 306 -0.34 -14.34 -1.33
N ILE A 307 -0.62 -13.66 -0.22
CA ILE A 307 0.41 -13.39 0.79
C ILE A 307 0.93 -14.64 1.48
N PRO A 308 0.10 -15.60 1.94
CA PRO A 308 0.61 -16.86 2.46
C PRO A 308 1.48 -17.64 1.48
N ILE A 309 1.08 -17.65 0.20
CA ILE A 309 1.86 -18.31 -0.85
C ILE A 309 3.21 -17.63 -1.00
N LEU A 310 3.22 -16.30 -1.15
CA LEU A 310 4.45 -15.54 -1.30
C LEU A 310 5.36 -15.71 -0.08
N GLN A 311 4.82 -15.64 1.13
CA GLN A 311 5.59 -15.82 2.36
C GLN A 311 6.21 -17.22 2.45
N THR A 312 5.52 -18.26 1.98
CA THR A 312 6.06 -19.63 1.90
C THR A 312 7.18 -19.72 0.89
N LEU A 313 7.10 -19.02 -0.24
CA LEU A 313 8.14 -18.97 -1.27
C LEU A 313 9.39 -18.19 -0.83
N LEU A 314 9.22 -17.26 0.09
CA LEU A 314 10.32 -16.45 0.61
C LEU A 314 11.07 -17.10 1.79
N GLY A 315 10.61 -18.26 2.26
CA GLY A 315 11.29 -19.09 3.27
C GLY A 315 11.17 -18.56 4.65
#